data_25bba9d12277452645e1333132ba5d16
#
_entry.id   25bba9d12277452645e1333132ba5d16
#
_cell.length_a   1.000
_cell.length_b   1.000
_cell.length_c   1.000
_cell.angle_alpha   90.00
_cell.angle_beta   90.00
_cell.angle_gamma   90.00
#
_symmetry.space_group_name_H-M   'P 1'
#
loop_
_entity.id
_entity.type
_entity.pdbx_description
1 polymer ?
#
loop_
_entity_poly.entity_id
_entity_poly.type
_entity_poly.pdbx_seq_one_letter_code
_entity_poly.pdbx_strand_id
1 'polypeptide(L)'
;MNKYLLRNFLYAICMVALLTACDDNDDYDGPEMNGTYSNKLSAPEGGDALILTYSGREFVGKDVAFKMTNDNTANITLHGVLPGETATPLKNVALTSETNGYSFAGNGTGTNGTTFAYKGKVEKGKMTLDLTDVKITSNQLTSNKTWYPVQTAVTEEKDPVLGNYTFRHYSFHLVTDNLILAQAAPMLEGMLSNLVTWFINNVTFNPDGNITARYATMPEGKAIGDLINAVPDRKDSEWISSPINLASYYVKDNSELYIVPNIDMILYQIQQNKTKADDGLDMALIAAVYQQLNKWSTTGIKMNIRKNPETPTNSMGNMIAYKGDIYLYLDKEEIEAFIPLLSLVKGLLPEEILNGPMGPMIGTILDLLSGSLQQAQTLELGMMLTKEKQTL
;
A
#
# COMPACT_ATOMS: atom_id res chain seq x y z
N MET A 1 15.69 17.70 -22.14
CA MET A 1 16.71 17.09 -21.25
C MET A 1 16.96 15.65 -21.72
N ASN A 2 18.21 15.23 -21.83
CA ASN A 2 18.66 14.14 -22.68
C ASN A 2 18.21 12.77 -22.17
N LYS A 3 17.50 11.96 -23.00
CA LYS A 3 17.09 10.55 -22.75
C LYS A 3 18.24 9.66 -22.23
N TYR A 4 19.48 10.02 -22.51
CA TYR A 4 20.69 9.30 -22.07
C TYR A 4 21.03 9.51 -20.59
N LEU A 5 20.65 10.64 -19.98
CA LEU A 5 20.91 10.92 -18.57
C LEU A 5 20.01 10.11 -17.65
N LEU A 6 18.73 9.94 -18.01
CA LEU A 6 17.77 9.11 -17.25
C LEU A 6 18.14 7.63 -17.31
N ARG A 7 18.60 7.17 -18.50
CA ARG A 7 19.05 5.78 -18.70
C ARG A 7 20.31 5.46 -17.90
N ASN A 8 21.27 6.38 -17.86
CA ASN A 8 22.51 6.20 -17.10
C ASN A 8 22.29 6.31 -15.57
N PHE A 9 21.29 7.08 -15.11
CA PHE A 9 20.93 7.20 -13.71
C PHE A 9 20.22 5.92 -13.21
N LEU A 10 19.36 5.29 -14.03
CA LEU A 10 18.79 3.98 -13.72
C LEU A 10 19.86 2.88 -13.60
N TYR A 11 20.88 2.90 -14.46
CA TYR A 11 22.00 1.92 -14.42
C TYR A 11 22.84 2.05 -13.13
N ALA A 12 23.01 3.26 -12.60
CA ALA A 12 23.78 3.47 -11.37
C ALA A 12 23.09 2.88 -10.12
N ILE A 13 21.75 2.80 -10.10
CA ILE A 13 20.98 2.22 -8.99
C ILE A 13 21.03 0.67 -9.04
N CYS A 14 21.12 0.07 -10.24
CA CYS A 14 21.18 -1.38 -10.39
C CYS A 14 22.52 -2.00 -9.95
N MET A 15 23.60 -1.22 -9.90
CA MET A 15 24.94 -1.78 -9.57
C MET A 15 25.21 -1.98 -8.07
N VAL A 16 24.39 -1.45 -7.17
CA VAL A 16 24.61 -1.58 -5.73
C VAL A 16 23.95 -2.83 -5.13
N ALA A 17 22.99 -3.43 -5.84
CA ALA A 17 22.24 -4.59 -5.33
C ALA A 17 22.90 -5.96 -5.63
N LEU A 18 24.04 -6.00 -6.32
CA LEU A 18 24.63 -7.25 -6.80
C LEU A 18 25.78 -7.79 -5.93
N LEU A 19 26.06 -7.24 -4.75
CA LEU A 19 27.26 -7.60 -4.00
C LEU A 19 27.03 -8.42 -2.70
N THR A 20 25.87 -9.05 -2.52
CA THR A 20 25.69 -9.95 -1.38
C THR A 20 25.10 -11.29 -1.78
N ALA A 21 25.83 -12.07 -2.57
CA ALA A 21 25.59 -13.50 -2.70
C ALA A 21 26.90 -14.17 -3.09
N CYS A 22 27.70 -14.50 -2.12
CA CYS A 22 28.73 -15.53 -2.20
C CYS A 22 28.65 -16.33 -0.91
N ASP A 23 28.32 -17.57 -0.97
CA ASP A 23 29.22 -18.69 -0.79
C ASP A 23 28.40 -19.97 -0.65
N ASP A 24 28.61 -20.92 -1.52
CA ASP A 24 28.88 -22.31 -1.21
C ASP A 24 29.13 -23.06 -2.51
N ASN A 25 30.32 -23.66 -2.59
CA ASN A 25 30.79 -24.45 -3.70
C ASN A 25 29.99 -25.74 -3.86
N ASP A 26 29.20 -25.81 -4.91
CA ASP A 26 28.91 -27.01 -5.66
C ASP A 26 28.71 -26.56 -7.11
N ASP A 27 29.82 -26.63 -7.87
CA ASP A 27 29.85 -26.30 -9.30
C ASP A 27 29.11 -27.38 -10.11
N TYR A 28 27.75 -27.32 -10.07
CA TYR A 28 26.95 -27.92 -11.13
C TYR A 28 26.79 -26.85 -12.21
N ASP A 29 27.57 -26.97 -13.28
CA ASP A 29 27.36 -26.22 -14.53
C ASP A 29 26.03 -26.69 -15.15
N GLY A 30 24.94 -26.34 -14.48
CA GLY A 30 23.59 -26.62 -14.95
C GLY A 30 23.30 -25.89 -16.25
N PRO A 31 22.29 -26.35 -17.01
CA PRO A 31 22.00 -25.79 -18.30
C PRO A 31 21.71 -24.30 -18.26
N GLU A 32 21.74 -23.64 -19.40
CA GLU A 32 21.57 -22.21 -19.68
C GLU A 32 20.31 -21.54 -19.07
N MET A 33 19.62 -22.23 -18.15
CA MET A 33 18.41 -21.77 -17.46
C MET A 33 18.66 -21.25 -16.05
N ASN A 34 19.87 -21.43 -15.51
CA ASN A 34 20.23 -20.87 -14.22
C ASN A 34 20.31 -19.34 -14.37
N GLY A 35 19.55 -18.62 -13.52
CA GLY A 35 19.53 -17.17 -13.61
C GLY A 35 18.48 -16.53 -12.73
N THR A 36 18.38 -15.23 -12.84
CA THR A 36 17.31 -14.43 -12.21
C THR A 36 16.38 -13.91 -13.27
N TYR A 37 15.14 -14.35 -13.21
CA TYR A 37 14.05 -13.93 -14.08
C TYR A 37 13.33 -12.75 -13.45
N SER A 38 13.10 -11.70 -14.23
CA SER A 38 12.54 -10.44 -13.73
C SER A 38 11.36 -9.96 -14.55
N ASN A 39 10.38 -9.36 -13.89
CA ASN A 39 9.33 -8.56 -14.53
C ASN A 39 9.24 -7.15 -13.93
N LYS A 40 10.30 -6.67 -13.31
CA LYS A 40 10.42 -5.29 -12.87
C LYS A 40 10.45 -4.35 -14.07
N LEU A 41 9.80 -3.19 -13.93
CA LEU A 41 9.86 -2.13 -14.96
C LEU A 41 11.28 -1.59 -15.16
N SER A 42 12.15 -1.75 -14.15
CA SER A 42 13.57 -1.37 -14.20
C SER A 42 14.50 -2.48 -14.73
N ALA A 43 13.97 -3.65 -15.07
CA ALA A 43 14.79 -4.75 -15.58
C ALA A 43 15.50 -4.35 -16.89
N PRO A 44 16.77 -4.78 -17.10
CA PRO A 44 17.50 -4.47 -18.33
C PRO A 44 16.83 -5.11 -19.55
N GLU A 45 16.85 -4.41 -20.69
CA GLU A 45 16.41 -4.96 -21.96
C GLU A 45 17.23 -6.23 -22.33
N GLY A 46 16.54 -7.29 -22.72
CA GLY A 46 17.17 -8.56 -23.09
C GLY A 46 17.57 -9.45 -21.91
N GLY A 47 17.21 -9.07 -20.67
CA GLY A 47 17.32 -9.94 -19.51
C GLY A 47 16.30 -11.07 -19.51
N ASP A 48 16.50 -12.06 -18.64
CA ASP A 48 15.61 -13.21 -18.51
C ASP A 48 14.21 -12.78 -18.01
N ALA A 49 13.19 -13.07 -18.82
CA ALA A 49 11.83 -12.60 -18.60
C ALA A 49 11.05 -13.46 -17.60
N LEU A 50 10.36 -12.83 -16.66
CA LEU A 50 9.42 -13.46 -15.75
C LEU A 50 7.98 -13.15 -16.17
N ILE A 51 7.14 -14.18 -16.26
CA ILE A 51 5.69 -14.06 -16.29
C ILE A 51 5.17 -14.64 -14.97
N LEU A 52 4.73 -13.77 -14.08
CA LEU A 52 4.28 -14.15 -12.75
C LEU A 52 2.81 -13.82 -12.57
N THR A 53 2.04 -14.80 -12.10
CA THR A 53 0.69 -14.56 -11.60
C THR A 53 0.60 -14.86 -10.10
N TYR A 54 -0.22 -14.09 -9.41
CA TYR A 54 -0.50 -14.24 -7.99
C TYR A 54 -2.01 -14.14 -7.78
N SER A 55 -2.59 -15.17 -7.17
CA SER A 55 -4.05 -15.28 -7.01
C SER A 55 -4.81 -15.13 -8.33
N GLY A 56 -4.24 -15.69 -9.43
CA GLY A 56 -4.86 -15.73 -10.75
C GLY A 56 -4.81 -14.41 -11.52
N ARG A 57 -3.99 -13.44 -11.11
CA ARG A 57 -3.79 -12.16 -11.80
C ARG A 57 -2.30 -11.86 -11.96
N GLU A 58 -1.98 -11.11 -12.98
CA GLU A 58 -0.62 -10.64 -13.25
C GLU A 58 -0.01 -9.93 -12.04
N PHE A 59 1.28 -10.19 -11.77
CA PHE A 59 2.02 -9.65 -10.64
C PHE A 59 3.38 -9.16 -11.10
N VAL A 60 3.47 -7.87 -11.39
CA VAL A 60 4.66 -7.18 -11.92
C VAL A 60 5.55 -6.68 -10.77
N GLY A 61 6.82 -6.44 -11.05
CA GLY A 61 7.78 -5.84 -10.11
C GLY A 61 8.49 -6.87 -9.22
N LYS A 62 8.67 -8.10 -9.70
CA LYS A 62 9.24 -9.20 -8.93
C LYS A 62 10.41 -9.86 -9.65
N ASP A 63 11.26 -10.50 -8.86
CA ASP A 63 12.34 -11.36 -9.35
C ASP A 63 12.17 -12.78 -8.82
N VAL A 64 12.59 -13.74 -9.61
CA VAL A 64 12.67 -15.14 -9.22
C VAL A 64 14.04 -15.70 -9.65
N ALA A 65 14.83 -16.10 -8.67
CA ALA A 65 16.09 -16.80 -8.94
C ALA A 65 15.82 -18.30 -9.09
N PHE A 66 16.41 -18.90 -10.11
CA PHE A 66 16.33 -20.32 -10.40
C PHE A 66 17.74 -20.90 -10.52
N LYS A 67 18.03 -21.95 -9.75
CA LYS A 67 19.32 -22.65 -9.79
C LYS A 67 19.09 -24.16 -9.73
N MET A 68 19.43 -24.85 -10.79
CA MET A 68 19.44 -26.32 -10.78
C MET A 68 20.49 -26.83 -9.80
N THR A 69 20.14 -27.85 -9.04
CA THR A 69 21.05 -28.56 -8.14
C THR A 69 21.53 -29.90 -8.73
N ASN A 70 20.73 -30.43 -9.64
CA ASN A 70 21.03 -31.58 -10.50
C ASN A 70 19.99 -31.61 -11.65
N ASP A 71 20.05 -32.64 -12.52
CA ASP A 71 19.16 -32.75 -13.69
C ASP A 71 17.67 -32.80 -13.39
N ASN A 72 17.28 -33.11 -12.14
CA ASN A 72 15.89 -33.35 -11.76
C ASN A 72 15.41 -32.44 -10.62
N THR A 73 16.27 -31.56 -10.10
CA THR A 73 15.89 -30.67 -8.98
C THR A 73 16.51 -29.29 -9.12
N ALA A 74 15.80 -28.29 -8.59
CA ALA A 74 16.28 -26.92 -8.51
C ALA A 74 15.96 -26.28 -7.17
N ASN A 75 16.71 -25.25 -6.85
CA ASN A 75 16.35 -24.25 -5.83
C ASN A 75 15.74 -23.05 -6.54
N ILE A 76 14.59 -22.60 -6.05
CA ILE A 76 13.90 -21.41 -6.58
C ILE A 76 13.76 -20.42 -5.43
N THR A 77 14.14 -19.18 -5.62
CA THR A 77 13.97 -18.14 -4.63
C THR A 77 13.05 -17.05 -5.15
N LEU A 78 11.93 -16.83 -4.46
CA LEU A 78 10.96 -15.78 -4.77
C LEU A 78 11.38 -14.51 -4.04
N HIS A 79 11.73 -13.44 -4.75
CA HIS A 79 12.15 -12.17 -4.14
C HIS A 79 10.98 -11.18 -4.03
N GLY A 80 10.58 -10.85 -2.80
CA GLY A 80 9.51 -9.89 -2.49
C GLY A 80 8.14 -10.30 -3.05
N VAL A 81 7.90 -11.58 -3.26
CA VAL A 81 6.64 -12.10 -3.82
C VAL A 81 5.59 -12.30 -2.73
N LEU A 82 5.97 -12.91 -1.60
CA LEU A 82 5.06 -13.09 -0.48
C LEU A 82 5.05 -11.86 0.45
N PRO A 83 3.88 -11.46 0.96
CA PRO A 83 3.80 -10.33 1.88
C PRO A 83 4.68 -10.52 3.11
N GLY A 84 5.50 -9.50 3.42
CA GLY A 84 6.40 -9.52 4.58
C GLY A 84 7.66 -10.36 4.43
N GLU A 85 7.94 -10.90 3.24
CA GLU A 85 9.14 -11.67 2.96
C GLU A 85 9.99 -11.02 1.86
N THR A 86 11.24 -10.74 2.17
CA THR A 86 12.20 -10.25 1.16
C THR A 86 12.63 -11.35 0.20
N ALA A 87 12.71 -12.60 0.68
CA ALA A 87 13.05 -13.78 -0.10
C ALA A 87 12.39 -15.03 0.50
N THR A 88 11.76 -15.84 -0.35
CA THR A 88 11.17 -17.13 0.02
C THR A 88 11.86 -18.25 -0.74
N PRO A 89 12.72 -19.06 -0.09
CA PRO A 89 13.42 -20.14 -0.74
C PRO A 89 12.54 -21.40 -0.85
N LEU A 90 12.45 -21.95 -2.06
CA LEU A 90 11.92 -23.27 -2.35
C LEU A 90 13.09 -24.18 -2.69
N LYS A 91 13.41 -25.13 -1.79
CA LYS A 91 14.55 -26.02 -1.92
C LYS A 91 14.15 -27.37 -2.52
N ASN A 92 15.04 -27.93 -3.36
CA ASN A 92 14.89 -29.27 -3.93
C ASN A 92 13.54 -29.43 -4.70
N VAL A 93 13.14 -28.40 -5.43
CA VAL A 93 11.94 -28.45 -6.29
C VAL A 93 12.15 -29.47 -7.38
N ALA A 94 11.28 -30.49 -7.46
CA ALA A 94 11.36 -31.51 -8.50
C ALA A 94 11.05 -30.92 -9.88
N LEU A 95 11.88 -31.25 -10.86
CA LEU A 95 11.77 -30.81 -12.23
C LEU A 95 11.29 -31.97 -13.12
N THR A 96 10.39 -31.66 -14.05
CA THR A 96 10.00 -32.55 -15.14
C THR A 96 10.57 -31.99 -16.43
N SER A 97 11.40 -32.77 -17.10
CA SER A 97 12.03 -32.38 -18.38
C SER A 97 10.97 -32.22 -19.47
N GLU A 98 11.09 -31.16 -20.25
CA GLU A 98 10.26 -30.85 -21.43
C GLU A 98 11.17 -30.58 -22.65
N THR A 99 10.58 -30.41 -23.82
CA THR A 99 11.35 -30.23 -25.09
C THR A 99 12.30 -29.03 -25.03
N ASN A 100 11.91 -27.91 -24.39
CA ASN A 100 12.67 -26.67 -24.35
C ASN A 100 12.95 -26.16 -22.93
N GLY A 101 12.93 -27.06 -21.94
CA GLY A 101 13.11 -26.62 -20.55
C GLY A 101 12.57 -27.59 -19.52
N TYR A 102 12.10 -27.05 -18.44
CA TYR A 102 11.58 -27.85 -17.31
C TYR A 102 10.28 -27.25 -16.81
N SER A 103 9.34 -28.12 -16.42
CA SER A 103 8.17 -27.75 -15.63
C SER A 103 8.33 -28.20 -14.19
N PHE A 104 7.67 -27.50 -13.30
CA PHE A 104 7.69 -27.78 -11.88
C PHE A 104 6.37 -27.37 -11.19
N ALA A 105 5.99 -28.06 -10.14
CA ALA A 105 4.84 -27.72 -9.33
C ALA A 105 5.00 -28.23 -7.90
N GLY A 106 4.32 -27.60 -6.95
CA GLY A 106 4.36 -28.05 -5.56
C GLY A 106 3.60 -27.10 -4.64
N ASN A 107 3.82 -27.30 -3.34
CA ASN A 107 3.32 -26.44 -2.28
C ASN A 107 4.53 -25.83 -1.55
N GLY A 108 4.40 -24.58 -1.17
CA GLY A 108 5.42 -23.84 -0.43
C GLY A 108 4.87 -23.31 0.89
N THR A 109 5.78 -23.04 1.80
CA THR A 109 5.50 -22.31 3.04
C THR A 109 6.58 -21.27 3.23
N GLY A 110 6.17 -20.02 3.35
CA GLY A 110 7.05 -18.91 3.65
C GLY A 110 7.53 -18.92 5.10
N THR A 111 8.52 -18.08 5.39
CA THR A 111 9.14 -17.97 6.72
C THR A 111 8.18 -17.40 7.77
N ASN A 112 7.18 -16.60 7.33
CA ASN A 112 6.12 -16.04 8.16
C ASN A 112 4.88 -16.94 8.29
N GLY A 113 4.95 -18.19 7.77
CA GLY A 113 3.85 -19.15 7.81
C GLY A 113 2.84 -19.02 6.67
N THR A 114 3.06 -18.12 5.70
CA THR A 114 2.24 -18.04 4.49
C THR A 114 2.36 -19.33 3.68
N THR A 115 1.24 -19.97 3.38
CA THR A 115 1.18 -21.19 2.54
C THR A 115 0.69 -20.86 1.13
N PHE A 116 1.16 -21.61 0.14
CA PHE A 116 0.76 -21.43 -1.25
C PHE A 116 1.03 -22.69 -2.09
N ALA A 117 0.30 -22.84 -3.18
CA ALA A 117 0.65 -23.75 -4.25
C ALA A 117 1.38 -22.97 -5.35
N TYR A 118 2.31 -23.63 -6.03
CA TYR A 118 3.01 -23.05 -7.17
C TYR A 118 3.07 -24.02 -8.35
N LYS A 119 3.03 -23.45 -9.54
CA LYS A 119 3.23 -24.17 -10.81
C LYS A 119 4.01 -23.26 -11.74
N GLY A 120 5.02 -23.81 -12.40
CA GLY A 120 5.83 -23.00 -13.30
C GLY A 120 6.49 -23.82 -14.40
N LYS A 121 7.09 -23.08 -15.34
CA LYS A 121 7.93 -23.58 -16.41
C LYS A 121 9.11 -22.64 -16.58
N VAL A 122 10.29 -23.20 -16.75
CA VAL A 122 11.50 -22.46 -17.09
C VAL A 122 12.01 -22.91 -18.46
N GLU A 123 12.32 -21.95 -19.29
CA GLU A 123 12.96 -22.08 -20.60
C GLU A 123 14.13 -21.10 -20.66
N LYS A 124 15.03 -21.27 -21.64
CA LYS A 124 16.11 -20.30 -21.83
C LYS A 124 15.55 -18.89 -22.02
N GLY A 125 15.96 -17.97 -21.14
CA GLY A 125 15.56 -16.56 -21.17
C GLY A 125 14.13 -16.27 -20.70
N LYS A 126 13.36 -17.28 -20.22
CA LYS A 126 11.98 -17.07 -19.82
C LYS A 126 11.52 -18.01 -18.71
N MET A 127 10.85 -17.47 -17.73
CA MET A 127 10.14 -18.24 -16.71
C MET A 127 8.66 -17.83 -16.66
N THR A 128 7.78 -18.82 -16.54
CA THR A 128 6.39 -18.62 -16.14
C THR A 128 6.18 -19.22 -14.77
N LEU A 129 5.52 -18.50 -13.87
CA LEU A 129 5.24 -18.94 -12.51
C LEU A 129 3.85 -18.48 -12.08
N ASP A 130 3.07 -19.40 -11.55
CA ASP A 130 1.74 -19.13 -11.02
C ASP A 130 1.69 -19.53 -9.55
N LEU A 131 1.33 -18.58 -8.69
CA LEU A 131 1.08 -18.81 -7.27
C LEU A 131 -0.43 -18.79 -7.01
N THR A 132 -0.95 -19.91 -6.51
CA THR A 132 -2.36 -20.10 -6.20
C THR A 132 -2.53 -20.53 -4.74
N ASP A 133 -3.76 -20.52 -4.26
CA ASP A 133 -4.12 -20.94 -2.89
C ASP A 133 -3.28 -20.26 -1.81
N VAL A 134 -2.84 -19.03 -2.08
CA VAL A 134 -2.04 -18.26 -1.14
C VAL A 134 -2.87 -17.92 0.09
N LYS A 135 -2.33 -18.23 1.26
CA LYS A 135 -2.95 -17.94 2.56
C LYS A 135 -1.91 -17.44 3.53
N ILE A 136 -2.03 -16.16 3.90
CA ILE A 136 -1.24 -15.60 5.00
C ILE A 136 -1.77 -16.13 6.33
N THR A 137 -0.95 -16.04 7.38
CA THR A 137 -1.38 -16.36 8.74
C THR A 137 -2.61 -15.53 9.10
N SER A 138 -3.66 -16.19 9.59
CA SER A 138 -4.90 -15.52 9.98
C SER A 138 -4.64 -14.48 11.06
N ASN A 139 -5.26 -13.31 10.93
CA ASN A 139 -5.15 -12.21 11.85
C ASN A 139 -6.50 -11.49 12.02
N GLN A 140 -6.55 -10.50 12.90
CA GLN A 140 -7.79 -9.78 13.20
C GLN A 140 -8.42 -9.06 11.99
N LEU A 141 -7.61 -8.67 10.99
CA LEU A 141 -8.12 -7.98 9.79
C LEU A 141 -8.76 -8.97 8.82
N THR A 142 -8.12 -10.13 8.60
CA THR A 142 -8.66 -11.20 7.74
C THR A 142 -9.90 -11.86 8.32
N SER A 143 -10.06 -11.88 9.65
CA SER A 143 -11.21 -12.51 10.30
C SER A 143 -12.53 -11.84 9.92
N ASN A 144 -12.55 -10.55 9.70
CA ASN A 144 -13.72 -9.82 9.20
C ASN A 144 -13.68 -9.58 7.68
N LYS A 145 -12.50 -9.60 7.09
CA LYS A 145 -12.22 -9.40 5.66
C LYS A 145 -12.51 -7.97 5.17
N THR A 146 -13.74 -7.47 5.24
CA THR A 146 -14.15 -6.15 4.73
C THR A 146 -14.40 -5.19 5.88
N TRP A 147 -13.85 -3.98 5.75
CA TRP A 147 -13.91 -2.92 6.74
C TRP A 147 -14.39 -1.63 6.11
N TYR A 148 -15.22 -0.89 6.83
CA TYR A 148 -15.84 0.35 6.37
C TYR A 148 -15.29 1.53 7.16
N PRO A 149 -14.93 2.66 6.54
CA PRO A 149 -14.68 3.89 7.26
C PRO A 149 -15.90 4.28 8.09
N VAL A 150 -15.69 4.76 9.30
CA VAL A 150 -16.77 5.31 10.13
C VAL A 150 -17.41 6.47 9.37
N GLN A 151 -18.74 6.47 9.27
CA GLN A 151 -19.46 7.56 8.60
C GLN A 151 -19.38 8.85 9.44
N THR A 152 -19.16 9.98 8.77
CA THR A 152 -19.21 11.28 9.41
C THR A 152 -20.64 11.56 9.87
N ALA A 153 -20.83 11.74 11.17
CA ALA A 153 -22.14 12.04 11.76
C ALA A 153 -22.01 13.01 12.92
N VAL A 154 -23.07 13.71 13.20
CA VAL A 154 -23.23 14.52 14.42
C VAL A 154 -24.44 13.98 15.15
N THR A 155 -24.27 13.50 16.36
CA THR A 155 -25.36 13.01 17.20
C THR A 155 -25.40 13.81 18.50
N GLU A 156 -26.61 14.09 18.98
CA GLU A 156 -26.82 14.66 20.30
C GLU A 156 -27.19 13.52 21.26
N GLU A 157 -26.41 13.37 22.32
CA GLU A 157 -26.70 12.40 23.37
C GLU A 157 -26.91 13.15 24.67
N LYS A 158 -27.81 12.64 25.49
CA LYS A 158 -28.11 13.22 26.79
C LYS A 158 -27.41 12.44 27.88
N ASP A 159 -26.45 13.06 28.54
CA ASP A 159 -25.84 12.52 29.74
C ASP A 159 -26.64 12.96 30.98
N PRO A 160 -26.98 12.03 31.89
CA PRO A 160 -27.80 12.38 33.08
C PRO A 160 -27.09 13.30 34.08
N VAL A 161 -25.75 13.40 34.00
CA VAL A 161 -24.96 14.21 34.95
C VAL A 161 -24.52 15.53 34.33
N LEU A 162 -24.14 15.50 33.07
CA LEU A 162 -23.44 16.58 32.38
C LEU A 162 -24.33 17.34 31.38
N GLY A 163 -25.54 16.83 31.08
CA GLY A 163 -26.51 17.48 30.19
C GLY A 163 -26.42 16.98 28.73
N ASN A 164 -26.79 17.86 27.77
CA ASN A 164 -26.75 17.52 26.36
C ASN A 164 -25.35 17.70 25.79
N TYR A 165 -24.86 16.66 25.11
CA TYR A 165 -23.56 16.67 24.43
C TYR A 165 -23.76 16.44 22.95
N THR A 166 -22.97 17.15 22.14
CA THR A 166 -22.86 16.91 20.72
C THR A 166 -21.66 16.00 20.45
N PHE A 167 -21.93 14.78 20.00
CA PHE A 167 -20.88 13.86 19.56
C PHE A 167 -20.65 14.03 18.06
N ARG A 168 -19.39 14.12 17.69
CA ARG A 168 -18.98 14.12 16.29
C ARG A 168 -18.27 12.81 16.01
N HIS A 169 -18.79 12.07 15.04
CA HIS A 169 -18.19 10.83 14.55
C HIS A 169 -17.39 11.14 13.30
N TYR A 170 -16.12 10.79 13.32
CA TYR A 170 -15.23 10.97 12.19
C TYR A 170 -14.53 9.66 11.88
N SER A 171 -14.28 9.39 10.61
CA SER A 171 -13.43 8.28 10.19
C SER A 171 -11.95 8.57 10.48
N PHE A 172 -11.52 9.83 10.37
CA PHE A 172 -10.16 10.25 10.67
C PHE A 172 -10.02 10.84 12.07
N HIS A 173 -8.92 10.49 12.74
CA HIS A 173 -8.56 11.04 14.05
C HIS A 173 -7.10 11.45 14.09
N LEU A 174 -6.86 12.59 14.74
CA LEU A 174 -5.55 13.16 15.03
C LEU A 174 -5.39 13.26 16.55
N VAL A 175 -4.54 12.42 17.13
CA VAL A 175 -4.20 12.47 18.55
C VAL A 175 -2.84 13.13 18.70
N THR A 176 -2.73 14.18 19.54
CA THR A 176 -1.48 14.90 19.75
C THR A 176 -1.46 15.61 21.10
N ASP A 177 -0.27 15.74 21.69
CA ASP A 177 0.00 16.57 22.86
C ASP A 177 0.42 18.01 22.49
N ASN A 178 0.61 18.31 21.20
CA ASN A 178 0.90 19.65 20.72
C ASN A 178 -0.39 20.49 20.70
N LEU A 179 -0.41 21.59 21.48
CA LEU A 179 -1.59 22.44 21.65
C LEU A 179 -2.09 23.06 20.34
N ILE A 180 -1.20 23.43 19.43
CA ILE A 180 -1.58 24.06 18.16
C ILE A 180 -2.25 23.03 17.26
N LEU A 181 -1.68 21.84 17.15
CA LEU A 181 -2.29 20.73 16.40
C LEU A 181 -3.60 20.28 17.02
N ALA A 182 -3.68 20.20 18.34
CA ALA A 182 -4.90 19.83 19.05
C ALA A 182 -6.06 20.82 18.82
N GLN A 183 -5.77 22.10 18.66
CA GLN A 183 -6.77 23.11 18.28
C GLN A 183 -7.23 22.98 16.83
N ALA A 184 -6.34 22.59 15.93
CA ALA A 184 -6.65 22.38 14.50
C ALA A 184 -7.29 21.00 14.22
N ALA A 185 -7.09 20.02 15.12
CA ALA A 185 -7.51 18.64 14.93
C ALA A 185 -9.00 18.48 14.54
N PRO A 186 -9.99 19.11 15.19
CA PRO A 186 -11.39 18.91 14.83
C PRO A 186 -11.74 19.34 13.40
N MET A 187 -11.07 20.39 12.91
CA MET A 187 -11.24 20.84 11.52
C MET A 187 -10.61 19.83 10.54
N LEU A 188 -9.39 19.39 10.82
CA LEU A 188 -8.66 18.43 10.00
C LEU A 188 -9.38 17.07 9.94
N GLU A 189 -9.82 16.58 11.09
CA GLU A 189 -10.58 15.34 11.22
C GLU A 189 -11.87 15.38 10.38
N GLY A 190 -12.65 16.47 10.50
CA GLY A 190 -13.87 16.63 9.74
C GLY A 190 -13.63 16.65 8.23
N MET A 191 -12.64 17.40 7.78
CA MET A 191 -12.30 17.51 6.37
C MET A 191 -11.81 16.17 5.79
N LEU A 192 -10.85 15.52 6.45
CA LEU A 192 -10.29 14.25 5.99
C LEU A 192 -11.33 13.14 6.03
N SER A 193 -12.19 13.12 7.05
CA SER A 193 -13.27 12.15 7.17
C SER A 193 -14.29 12.28 6.04
N ASN A 194 -14.67 13.50 5.70
CA ASN A 194 -15.55 13.73 4.55
C ASN A 194 -14.89 13.26 3.25
N LEU A 195 -13.64 13.62 3.00
CA LEU A 195 -12.93 13.18 1.81
C LEU A 195 -12.83 11.65 1.74
N VAL A 196 -12.47 10.99 2.83
CA VAL A 196 -12.39 9.52 2.83
C VAL A 196 -13.73 8.89 2.48
N THR A 197 -14.82 9.35 3.06
CA THR A 197 -16.15 8.78 2.80
C THR A 197 -16.69 9.11 1.40
N TRP A 198 -16.19 10.17 0.74
CA TRP A 198 -16.44 10.43 -0.67
C TRP A 198 -15.72 9.48 -1.62
N PHE A 199 -14.53 9.01 -1.26
CA PHE A 199 -13.67 8.24 -2.16
C PHE A 199 -13.51 6.77 -1.80
N ILE A 200 -13.76 6.37 -0.55
CA ILE A 200 -13.59 4.99 -0.07
C ILE A 200 -14.89 4.49 0.56
N ASN A 201 -15.48 3.48 -0.07
CA ASN A 201 -16.63 2.78 0.50
C ASN A 201 -16.19 1.75 1.53
N ASN A 202 -15.22 0.90 1.17
CA ASN A 202 -14.66 -0.10 2.05
C ASN A 202 -13.25 -0.52 1.61
N VAL A 203 -12.55 -1.15 2.55
CA VAL A 203 -11.26 -1.80 2.33
C VAL A 203 -11.38 -3.26 2.70
N THR A 204 -10.83 -4.14 1.87
CA THR A 204 -10.85 -5.59 2.10
C THR A 204 -9.43 -6.10 2.28
N PHE A 205 -9.17 -6.72 3.42
CA PHE A 205 -7.93 -7.43 3.73
C PHE A 205 -8.11 -8.90 3.35
N ASN A 206 -7.64 -9.29 2.17
CA ASN A 206 -7.84 -10.61 1.64
C ASN A 206 -6.94 -11.64 2.33
N PRO A 207 -7.39 -12.91 2.46
CA PRO A 207 -6.58 -13.97 3.08
C PRO A 207 -5.29 -14.31 2.34
N ASP A 208 -5.17 -13.90 1.08
CA ASP A 208 -3.94 -14.05 0.27
C ASP A 208 -2.94 -12.90 0.49
N GLY A 209 -3.23 -11.97 1.38
CA GLY A 209 -2.40 -10.81 1.66
C GLY A 209 -2.63 -9.62 0.74
N ASN A 210 -3.52 -9.71 -0.24
CA ASN A 210 -3.91 -8.54 -1.04
C ASN A 210 -4.79 -7.58 -0.24
N ILE A 211 -4.61 -6.28 -0.50
CA ILE A 211 -5.55 -5.24 -0.10
C ILE A 211 -6.34 -4.82 -1.33
N THR A 212 -7.65 -4.83 -1.22
CA THR A 212 -8.55 -4.26 -2.23
C THR A 212 -9.50 -3.26 -1.61
N ALA A 213 -10.03 -2.35 -2.41
CA ALA A 213 -10.98 -1.35 -1.96
C ALA A 213 -12.13 -1.20 -2.96
N ARG A 214 -13.30 -0.82 -2.46
CA ARG A 214 -14.33 -0.17 -3.30
C ARG A 214 -14.13 1.33 -3.15
N TYR A 215 -13.83 1.98 -4.26
CA TYR A 215 -13.53 3.40 -4.29
C TYR A 215 -14.31 4.10 -5.41
N ALA A 216 -14.38 5.41 -5.35
CA ALA A 216 -15.00 6.22 -6.40
C ALA A 216 -14.04 7.31 -6.87
N THR A 217 -14.20 7.73 -8.12
CA THR A 217 -13.47 8.85 -8.68
C THR A 217 -14.12 10.19 -8.27
N MET A 218 -13.46 11.30 -8.60
CA MET A 218 -14.01 12.64 -8.39
C MET A 218 -15.39 12.75 -9.04
N PRO A 219 -16.42 13.27 -8.33
CA PRO A 219 -17.71 13.52 -8.94
C PRO A 219 -17.59 14.57 -10.05
N GLU A 220 -18.32 14.36 -11.15
CA GLU A 220 -18.31 15.28 -12.27
C GLU A 220 -18.78 16.67 -11.84
N GLY A 221 -18.05 17.70 -12.26
CA GLY A 221 -18.38 19.11 -11.97
C GLY A 221 -18.15 19.54 -10.52
N LYS A 222 -17.51 18.71 -9.67
CA LYS A 222 -17.18 19.05 -8.30
C LYS A 222 -15.69 19.32 -8.15
N ALA A 223 -15.34 20.27 -7.29
CA ALA A 223 -13.97 20.45 -6.79
C ALA A 223 -13.81 19.79 -5.41
N ILE A 224 -12.57 19.51 -5.00
CA ILE A 224 -12.28 18.96 -3.65
C ILE A 224 -12.88 19.86 -2.56
N GLY A 225 -12.83 21.20 -2.74
CA GLY A 225 -13.42 22.16 -1.81
C GLY A 225 -14.92 21.99 -1.58
N ASP A 226 -15.66 21.49 -2.59
CA ASP A 226 -17.08 21.22 -2.46
C ASP A 226 -17.37 19.97 -1.61
N LEU A 227 -16.41 19.03 -1.58
CA LEU A 227 -16.58 17.73 -0.92
C LEU A 227 -16.29 17.77 0.57
N ILE A 228 -15.33 18.58 1.01
CA ILE A 228 -14.89 18.63 2.41
C ILE A 228 -15.97 19.06 3.40
N ASN A 229 -16.97 19.83 2.95
CA ASN A 229 -18.07 20.28 3.77
C ASN A 229 -19.41 19.60 3.44
N ALA A 230 -19.39 18.64 2.52
CA ALA A 230 -20.60 17.96 2.06
C ALA A 230 -20.65 16.52 2.55
N VAL A 231 -21.83 16.08 2.98
CA VAL A 231 -22.08 14.66 3.26
C VAL A 231 -22.06 13.89 1.94
N PRO A 232 -21.36 12.75 1.84
CA PRO A 232 -21.32 11.96 0.62
C PRO A 232 -22.72 11.48 0.19
N ASP A 233 -23.07 11.77 -1.06
CA ASP A 233 -24.31 11.33 -1.74
C ASP A 233 -23.92 10.42 -2.92
N ARG A 234 -23.28 9.30 -2.65
CA ARG A 234 -22.81 8.34 -3.65
C ARG A 234 -23.79 7.22 -3.88
N LYS A 235 -24.13 6.99 -5.15
CA LYS A 235 -24.89 5.81 -5.56
C LYS A 235 -24.00 4.56 -5.55
N ASP A 236 -24.58 3.40 -5.32
CA ASP A 236 -23.81 2.14 -5.29
C ASP A 236 -23.11 1.83 -6.63
N SER A 237 -23.68 2.29 -7.74
CA SER A 237 -23.11 2.16 -9.10
C SER A 237 -21.84 2.99 -9.35
N GLU A 238 -21.54 3.99 -8.53
CA GLU A 238 -20.35 4.83 -8.67
C GLU A 238 -19.10 4.21 -8.01
N TRP A 239 -19.30 3.18 -7.18
CA TRP A 239 -18.22 2.50 -6.52
C TRP A 239 -17.60 1.42 -7.41
N ILE A 240 -16.34 1.54 -7.72
CA ILE A 240 -15.55 0.58 -8.49
C ILE A 240 -14.60 -0.20 -7.59
N SER A 241 -14.29 -1.43 -7.97
CA SER A 241 -13.32 -2.24 -7.24
C SER A 241 -11.91 -1.97 -7.72
N SER A 242 -10.98 -1.81 -6.79
CA SER A 242 -9.56 -1.72 -7.14
C SER A 242 -9.06 -3.03 -7.75
N PRO A 243 -8.08 -2.97 -8.66
CA PRO A 243 -7.32 -4.15 -9.05
C PRO A 243 -6.66 -4.82 -7.83
N ILE A 244 -6.39 -6.13 -7.93
CA ILE A 244 -5.53 -6.83 -6.97
C ILE A 244 -4.06 -6.59 -7.30
N ASN A 245 -3.17 -6.98 -6.39
CA ASN A 245 -1.72 -6.89 -6.54
C ASN A 245 -1.14 -5.46 -6.57
N LEU A 246 -1.96 -4.41 -6.29
CA LEU A 246 -1.47 -3.03 -6.13
C LEU A 246 -0.82 -2.79 -4.77
N ALA A 247 -1.31 -3.46 -3.75
CA ALA A 247 -0.75 -3.44 -2.41
C ALA A 247 -1.02 -4.77 -1.71
N SER A 248 -0.04 -5.21 -0.95
CA SER A 248 -0.18 -6.36 -0.05
C SER A 248 -0.02 -5.92 1.40
N TYR A 249 -0.34 -6.81 2.35
CA TYR A 249 -0.20 -6.54 3.77
C TYR A 249 0.22 -7.78 4.53
N TYR A 250 0.82 -7.54 5.68
CA TYR A 250 1.01 -8.53 6.72
C TYR A 250 0.84 -7.89 8.10
N VAL A 251 0.53 -8.69 9.09
CA VAL A 251 0.32 -8.23 10.47
C VAL A 251 1.34 -8.90 11.37
N LYS A 252 2.03 -8.11 12.18
CA LYS A 252 2.99 -8.58 13.17
C LYS A 252 2.42 -8.35 14.57
N ASP A 253 2.56 -9.37 15.42
CA ASP A 253 2.17 -9.34 16.85
C ASP A 253 0.72 -8.87 17.11
N ASN A 254 -0.18 -9.01 16.12
CA ASN A 254 -1.58 -8.56 16.14
C ASN A 254 -1.79 -7.05 16.44
N SER A 255 -0.74 -6.25 16.44
CA SER A 255 -0.80 -4.82 16.75
C SER A 255 -0.19 -3.93 15.67
N GLU A 256 0.62 -4.49 14.79
CA GLU A 256 1.28 -3.76 13.71
C GLU A 256 0.84 -4.31 12.36
N LEU A 257 0.27 -3.43 11.54
CA LEU A 257 -0.06 -3.67 10.13
C LEU A 257 1.04 -3.07 9.27
N TYR A 258 1.54 -3.84 8.33
CA TYR A 258 2.47 -3.35 7.31
C TYR A 258 1.77 -3.39 5.96
N ILE A 259 1.65 -2.24 5.31
CA ILE A 259 1.11 -2.10 3.95
C ILE A 259 2.28 -1.99 2.98
N VAL A 260 2.42 -2.95 2.10
CA VAL A 260 3.50 -3.03 1.11
C VAL A 260 2.94 -2.63 -0.27
N PRO A 261 3.16 -1.39 -0.73
CA PRO A 261 2.73 -0.97 -2.05
C PRO A 261 3.56 -1.68 -3.13
N ASN A 262 2.92 -2.13 -4.19
CA ASN A 262 3.60 -2.62 -5.39
C ASN A 262 3.72 -1.49 -6.41
N ILE A 263 4.83 -0.77 -6.34
CA ILE A 263 5.03 0.44 -7.14
C ILE A 263 5.09 0.12 -8.63
N ASP A 264 5.78 -0.97 -9.02
CA ASP A 264 5.85 -1.39 -10.42
C ASP A 264 4.46 -1.73 -10.97
N MET A 265 3.62 -2.41 -10.18
CA MET A 265 2.24 -2.73 -10.59
C MET A 265 1.37 -1.46 -10.71
N ILE A 266 1.53 -0.50 -9.81
CA ILE A 266 0.84 0.79 -9.87
C ILE A 266 1.24 1.54 -11.14
N LEU A 267 2.53 1.66 -11.41
CA LEU A 267 3.04 2.31 -12.63
C LEU A 267 2.61 1.58 -13.90
N TYR A 268 2.65 0.26 -13.88
CA TYR A 268 2.17 -0.57 -14.98
C TYR A 268 0.69 -0.31 -15.30
N GLN A 269 -0.17 -0.26 -14.28
CA GLN A 269 -1.59 0.07 -14.44
C GLN A 269 -1.80 1.50 -14.98
N ILE A 270 -1.03 2.48 -14.51
CA ILE A 270 -1.08 3.84 -15.02
C ILE A 270 -0.69 3.87 -16.49
N GLN A 271 0.35 3.15 -16.90
CA GLN A 271 0.78 3.08 -18.30
C GLN A 271 -0.25 2.42 -19.21
N GLN A 272 -0.91 1.35 -18.74
CA GLN A 272 -1.96 0.66 -19.51
C GLN A 272 -3.21 1.52 -19.70
N ASN A 273 -3.54 2.37 -18.74
CA ASN A 273 -4.73 3.22 -18.76
C ASN A 273 -4.52 4.61 -19.39
N LYS A 274 -3.29 4.93 -19.82
CA LYS A 274 -3.01 6.20 -20.51
C LYS A 274 -3.76 6.27 -21.85
N THR A 275 -4.74 7.14 -21.90
CA THR A 275 -5.22 7.67 -23.18
C THR A 275 -4.25 8.74 -23.68
N LYS A 276 -4.13 8.92 -25.00
CA LYS A 276 -3.18 9.86 -25.65
C LYS A 276 -3.31 11.34 -25.21
N ALA A 277 -4.22 11.65 -24.31
CA ALA A 277 -4.50 13.02 -23.80
C ALA A 277 -3.72 13.36 -22.49
N ASP A 278 -3.06 12.38 -21.85
CA ASP A 278 -2.41 12.57 -20.54
C ASP A 278 -0.89 12.82 -20.64
N ASP A 279 -0.46 13.61 -21.60
CA ASP A 279 0.97 14.00 -21.74
C ASP A 279 1.47 14.96 -20.63
N GLY A 280 0.64 15.28 -19.63
CA GLY A 280 0.93 16.26 -18.57
C GLY A 280 1.57 15.71 -17.29
N LEU A 281 1.76 14.38 -17.15
CA LEU A 281 2.42 13.84 -15.96
C LEU A 281 3.93 14.14 -15.98
N ASP A 282 4.40 14.94 -15.02
CA ASP A 282 5.83 15.22 -14.84
C ASP A 282 6.58 13.95 -14.45
N MET A 283 7.30 13.38 -15.41
CA MET A 283 8.09 12.15 -15.22
C MET A 283 9.20 12.32 -14.17
N ALA A 284 9.71 13.54 -13.93
CA ALA A 284 10.69 13.78 -12.89
C ALA A 284 10.06 13.68 -11.50
N LEU A 285 8.83 14.17 -11.37
CA LEU A 285 8.05 14.07 -10.15
C LEU A 285 7.62 12.63 -9.84
N ILE A 286 7.18 11.88 -10.88
CA ILE A 286 6.91 10.44 -10.74
C ILE A 286 8.17 9.70 -10.28
N ALA A 287 9.33 10.00 -10.83
CA ALA A 287 10.59 9.38 -10.43
C ALA A 287 10.96 9.72 -8.96
N ALA A 288 10.73 10.96 -8.51
CA ALA A 288 10.97 11.36 -7.13
C ALA A 288 10.01 10.65 -6.15
N VAL A 289 8.73 10.56 -6.50
CA VAL A 289 7.73 9.80 -5.73
C VAL A 289 8.11 8.31 -5.70
N TYR A 290 8.52 7.75 -6.84
CA TYR A 290 8.98 6.35 -6.93
C TYR A 290 10.13 6.08 -5.96
N GLN A 291 11.17 6.91 -5.96
CA GLN A 291 12.31 6.75 -5.06
C GLN A 291 11.88 6.78 -3.58
N GLN A 292 10.97 7.68 -3.22
CA GLN A 292 10.50 7.79 -1.86
C GLN A 292 9.61 6.59 -1.46
N LEU A 293 8.76 6.12 -2.36
CA LEU A 293 7.90 4.96 -2.13
C LEU A 293 8.67 3.63 -2.16
N ASN A 294 9.78 3.58 -2.90
CA ASN A 294 10.53 2.33 -3.08
C ASN A 294 11.06 1.74 -1.76
N LYS A 295 11.38 2.59 -0.78
CA LYS A 295 11.75 2.12 0.56
C LYS A 295 10.64 1.29 1.24
N TRP A 296 9.37 1.63 0.97
CA TRP A 296 8.22 0.90 1.51
C TRP A 296 7.80 -0.31 0.69
N SER A 297 8.30 -0.46 -0.53
CA SER A 297 8.02 -1.62 -1.38
C SER A 297 8.59 -2.93 -0.81
N THR A 298 9.54 -2.85 0.11
CA THR A 298 10.19 -4.00 0.75
C THR A 298 9.75 -4.17 2.20
N THR A 299 9.81 -3.10 3.00
CA THR A 299 9.50 -3.16 4.44
C THR A 299 8.04 -2.91 4.76
N GLY A 300 7.34 -2.23 3.85
CA GLY A 300 5.98 -1.75 4.05
C GLY A 300 5.91 -0.44 4.85
N ILE A 301 4.74 0.19 4.79
CA ILE A 301 4.34 1.31 5.64
C ILE A 301 3.77 0.70 6.91
N LYS A 302 4.39 0.98 8.04
CA LYS A 302 3.91 0.52 9.34
C LYS A 302 2.70 1.34 9.77
N MET A 303 1.66 0.65 10.21
CA MET A 303 0.51 1.23 10.89
C MET A 303 0.26 0.45 12.19
N ASN A 304 -0.16 1.15 13.21
CA ASN A 304 -0.54 0.52 14.47
C ASN A 304 -2.03 0.17 14.45
N ILE A 305 -2.40 -0.91 15.13
CA ILE A 305 -3.79 -1.38 15.25
C ILE A 305 -4.22 -1.27 16.72
N ARG A 306 -5.24 -0.47 17.00
CA ARG A 306 -5.90 -0.41 18.32
C ARG A 306 -7.32 -0.93 18.18
N LYS A 307 -7.67 -1.95 18.97
CA LYS A 307 -9.03 -2.51 19.02
C LYS A 307 -9.90 -1.71 19.99
N ASN A 308 -11.17 -1.58 19.64
CA ASN A 308 -12.19 -0.96 20.49
C ASN A 308 -11.65 0.29 21.19
N PRO A 309 -11.20 1.29 20.42
CA PRO A 309 -10.58 2.47 20.99
C PRO A 309 -11.56 3.17 21.92
N GLU A 310 -11.07 3.57 23.09
CA GLU A 310 -11.86 4.33 24.05
C GLU A 310 -12.25 5.69 23.47
N THR A 311 -13.44 6.15 23.83
CA THR A 311 -13.92 7.49 23.43
C THR A 311 -13.14 8.55 24.21
N PRO A 312 -12.31 9.38 23.55
CA PRO A 312 -11.62 10.44 24.23
C PRO A 312 -12.60 11.57 24.60
N THR A 313 -12.41 12.13 25.76
CA THR A 313 -13.03 13.40 26.14
C THR A 313 -12.12 14.54 25.72
N ASN A 314 -12.58 15.47 24.88
CA ASN A 314 -11.82 16.65 24.60
C ASN A 314 -12.12 17.77 25.63
N SER A 315 -11.10 18.59 25.89
CA SER A 315 -11.17 19.68 26.87
C SER A 315 -12.08 20.84 26.46
N MET A 316 -12.70 20.84 25.30
CA MET A 316 -13.54 21.93 24.77
C MET A 316 -15.05 21.62 24.78
N GLY A 317 -15.49 20.61 25.50
CA GLY A 317 -16.91 20.27 25.62
C GLY A 317 -17.56 19.60 24.41
N ASN A 318 -16.84 19.39 23.34
CA ASN A 318 -17.27 18.52 22.25
C ASN A 318 -16.66 17.14 22.46
N MET A 319 -17.48 16.16 22.82
CA MET A 319 -17.02 14.79 22.93
C MET A 319 -16.91 14.20 21.52
N ILE A 320 -15.73 13.64 21.19
CA ILE A 320 -15.53 12.85 19.99
C ILE A 320 -15.77 11.40 20.37
N ALA A 321 -16.85 10.81 19.88
CA ALA A 321 -17.12 9.40 20.09
C ALA A 321 -16.44 8.58 18.99
N TYR A 322 -15.51 7.73 19.39
CA TYR A 322 -15.00 6.70 18.48
C TYR A 322 -16.00 5.54 18.48
N LYS A 323 -16.70 5.35 17.36
CA LYS A 323 -17.62 4.21 17.18
C LYS A 323 -17.03 3.12 16.25
N GLY A 324 -15.70 3.11 16.09
CA GLY A 324 -15.01 2.11 15.27
C GLY A 324 -14.69 0.83 16.05
N ASP A 325 -14.63 -0.28 15.35
CA ASP A 325 -14.15 -1.56 15.90
C ASP A 325 -12.62 -1.59 16.00
N ILE A 326 -11.95 -0.90 15.08
CA ILE A 326 -10.49 -0.74 15.06
C ILE A 326 -10.09 0.68 14.67
N TYR A 327 -8.96 1.11 15.19
CA TYR A 327 -8.25 2.31 14.79
C TYR A 327 -6.91 1.91 14.17
N LEU A 328 -6.74 2.20 12.88
CA LEU A 328 -5.49 2.03 12.15
C LEU A 328 -4.80 3.38 12.06
N TYR A 329 -3.60 3.51 12.62
CA TYR A 329 -2.93 4.81 12.69
C TYR A 329 -1.43 4.73 12.45
N LEU A 330 -0.91 5.80 11.88
CA LEU A 330 0.51 6.11 11.82
C LEU A 330 0.90 6.80 13.11
N ASP A 331 2.00 6.42 13.71
CA ASP A 331 2.62 7.16 14.81
C ASP A 331 3.53 8.28 14.28
N LYS A 332 4.11 9.04 15.19
CA LYS A 332 4.96 10.19 14.87
C LYS A 332 6.09 9.81 13.91
N GLU A 333 6.78 8.69 14.15
CA GLU A 333 7.93 8.25 13.35
C GLU A 333 7.52 7.97 11.90
N GLU A 334 6.41 7.28 11.71
CA GLU A 334 5.89 7.00 10.37
C GLU A 334 5.37 8.27 9.69
N ILE A 335 4.71 9.17 10.42
CA ILE A 335 4.23 10.45 9.87
C ILE A 335 5.42 11.29 9.40
N GLU A 336 6.52 11.37 10.19
CA GLU A 336 7.75 12.06 9.80
C GLU A 336 8.33 11.51 8.48
N ALA A 337 8.24 10.20 8.26
CA ALA A 337 8.69 9.58 7.03
C ALA A 337 7.86 9.98 5.78
N PHE A 338 6.63 10.46 5.96
CA PHE A 338 5.77 10.96 4.88
C PHE A 338 6.00 12.44 4.54
N ILE A 339 6.66 13.24 5.40
CA ILE A 339 6.85 14.67 5.16
C ILE A 339 7.50 14.96 3.80
N PRO A 340 8.57 14.27 3.36
CA PRO A 340 9.14 14.49 2.05
C PRO A 340 8.14 14.24 0.90
N LEU A 341 7.26 13.25 1.05
CA LEU A 341 6.20 12.97 0.07
C LEU A 341 5.14 14.07 0.05
N LEU A 342 4.74 14.61 1.20
CA LEU A 342 3.77 15.71 1.26
C LEU A 342 4.27 16.94 0.49
N SER A 343 5.57 17.23 0.56
CA SER A 343 6.19 18.30 -0.21
C SER A 343 6.17 18.02 -1.71
N LEU A 344 6.37 16.76 -2.13
CA LEU A 344 6.27 16.34 -3.53
C LEU A 344 4.82 16.38 -4.02
N VAL A 345 3.88 15.91 -3.20
CA VAL A 345 2.44 15.94 -3.51
C VAL A 345 1.93 17.36 -3.67
N LYS A 346 2.43 18.33 -2.88
CA LYS A 346 2.14 19.76 -3.06
C LYS A 346 2.48 20.23 -4.47
N GLY A 347 3.60 19.78 -5.04
CA GLY A 347 3.99 20.06 -6.43
C GLY A 347 3.17 19.35 -7.50
N LEU A 348 2.40 18.30 -7.12
CA LEU A 348 1.49 17.55 -8.01
C LEU A 348 0.06 18.10 -8.01
N LEU A 349 -0.28 18.93 -7.02
CA LEU A 349 -1.62 19.49 -6.94
C LEU A 349 -1.83 20.48 -8.10
N PRO A 350 -2.96 20.39 -8.83
CA PRO A 350 -3.30 21.35 -9.86
C PRO A 350 -3.24 22.79 -9.32
N GLU A 351 -2.80 23.73 -10.16
CA GLU A 351 -2.73 25.16 -9.79
C GLU A 351 -4.09 25.69 -9.32
N GLU A 352 -5.19 25.18 -9.85
CA GLU A 352 -6.55 25.53 -9.43
C GLU A 352 -6.81 25.18 -7.97
N ILE A 353 -6.20 24.10 -7.45
CA ILE A 353 -6.28 23.71 -6.03
C ILE A 353 -5.36 24.59 -5.18
N LEU A 354 -4.13 24.81 -5.63
CA LEU A 354 -3.14 25.61 -4.90
C LEU A 354 -3.50 27.11 -4.86
N ASN A 355 -4.07 27.64 -5.94
CA ASN A 355 -4.46 29.04 -6.06
C ASN A 355 -5.94 29.25 -5.73
N GLY A 356 -6.72 28.17 -5.54
CA GLY A 356 -8.10 28.22 -5.12
C GLY A 356 -8.28 28.55 -3.61
N PRO A 357 -9.55 28.67 -3.16
CA PRO A 357 -9.86 28.97 -1.74
C PRO A 357 -9.22 28.02 -0.73
N MET A 358 -8.87 26.82 -1.18
CA MET A 358 -8.27 25.76 -0.37
C MET A 358 -6.73 25.79 -0.34
N GLY A 359 -6.10 26.46 -1.29
CA GLY A 359 -4.63 26.48 -1.40
C GLY A 359 -3.90 26.99 -0.15
N PRO A 360 -4.30 28.14 0.42
CA PRO A 360 -3.73 28.64 1.67
C PRO A 360 -3.92 27.67 2.83
N MET A 361 -5.07 26.97 2.88
CA MET A 361 -5.37 26.01 3.93
C MET A 361 -4.52 24.74 3.80
N ILE A 362 -4.38 24.19 2.59
CA ILE A 362 -3.49 23.04 2.32
C ILE A 362 -2.05 23.41 2.66
N GLY A 363 -1.58 24.60 2.27
CA GLY A 363 -0.27 25.11 2.65
C GLY A 363 -0.10 25.18 4.17
N THR A 364 -1.07 25.77 4.88
CA THR A 364 -1.06 25.87 6.34
C THR A 364 -1.04 24.50 7.01
N ILE A 365 -1.82 23.51 6.53
CA ILE A 365 -1.83 22.15 7.07
C ILE A 365 -0.44 21.50 6.90
N LEU A 366 0.16 21.60 5.72
CA LEU A 366 1.48 21.04 5.45
C LEU A 366 2.57 21.70 6.30
N ASP A 367 2.51 23.02 6.43
CA ASP A 367 3.46 23.80 7.25
C ASP A 367 3.25 23.50 8.75
N LEU A 368 2.01 23.35 9.19
CA LEU A 368 1.63 23.04 10.57
C LEU A 368 2.07 21.61 10.93
N LEU A 369 1.85 20.64 10.06
CA LEU A 369 2.36 19.28 10.23
C LEU A 369 3.89 19.29 10.31
N SER A 370 4.57 19.96 9.37
CA SER A 370 6.03 19.99 9.33
C SER A 370 6.66 20.68 10.53
N GLY A 371 6.09 21.83 10.97
CA GLY A 371 6.61 22.63 12.10
C GLY A 371 6.28 22.07 13.47
N SER A 372 5.08 21.49 13.63
CA SER A 372 4.59 21.01 14.91
C SER A 372 5.02 19.58 15.24
N LEU A 373 5.41 18.78 14.21
CA LEU A 373 5.91 17.42 14.39
C LEU A 373 7.15 17.39 15.31
N GLN A 374 8.07 18.33 15.14
CA GLN A 374 9.28 18.39 15.96
C GLN A 374 8.97 18.67 17.45
N GLN A 375 7.87 19.34 17.74
CA GLN A 375 7.48 19.76 19.09
C GLN A 375 6.54 18.75 19.79
N ALA A 376 5.82 17.95 19.03
CA ALA A 376 4.93 16.94 19.60
C ALA A 376 5.75 15.75 20.15
N GLN A 377 5.44 15.29 21.35
CA GLN A 377 5.93 14.02 21.88
C GLN A 377 5.05 12.85 21.43
N THR A 378 3.74 13.10 21.36
CA THR A 378 2.75 12.14 20.87
C THR A 378 2.09 12.70 19.62
N LEU A 379 2.07 11.90 18.55
CA LEU A 379 1.30 12.19 17.35
C LEU A 379 0.81 10.88 16.74
N GLU A 380 -0.49 10.76 16.59
CA GLU A 380 -1.14 9.64 15.90
C GLU A 380 -2.10 10.22 14.85
N LEU A 381 -2.02 9.74 13.64
CA LEU A 381 -2.97 10.07 12.57
C LEU A 381 -3.49 8.79 11.96
N GLY A 382 -4.78 8.58 12.00
CA GLY A 382 -5.32 7.32 11.52
C GLY A 382 -6.79 7.34 11.20
N MET A 383 -7.29 6.15 10.86
CA MET A 383 -8.65 5.95 10.41
C MET A 383 -9.37 4.92 11.28
N MET A 384 -10.58 5.27 11.67
CA MET A 384 -11.53 4.38 12.33
C MET A 384 -12.28 3.54 11.30
N LEU A 385 -12.27 2.24 11.53
CA LEU A 385 -12.98 1.28 10.69
C LEU A 385 -13.98 0.47 11.51
N THR A 386 -15.09 0.12 10.87
CA THR A 386 -16.15 -0.74 11.41
C THR A 386 -16.29 -2.01 10.58
N LYS A 387 -16.78 -3.08 11.22
CA LYS A 387 -17.07 -4.36 10.55
C LYS A 387 -18.30 -4.28 9.66
N GLU A 388 -19.24 -3.44 10.02
CA GLU A 388 -20.52 -3.29 9.32
C GLU A 388 -20.65 -1.88 8.76
N LYS A 389 -21.23 -1.77 7.58
CA LYS A 389 -21.53 -0.47 7.00
C LYS A 389 -22.57 0.23 7.87
N GLN A 390 -22.23 1.39 8.38
CA GLN A 390 -23.17 2.22 9.14
C GLN A 390 -24.20 2.81 8.16
N THR A 391 -25.48 2.75 8.53
CA THR A 391 -26.56 3.53 7.92
C THR A 391 -26.82 4.72 8.81
N LEU A 392 -26.57 5.92 8.28
CA LEU A 392 -26.90 7.18 8.95
C LEU A 392 -28.37 7.52 8.77
#